data_f6bdf94c89cff2831e7c2c2ab76dd276
#
_entry.id   f6bdf94c89cff2831e7c2c2ab76dd276
#
_cell.length_a   1.000
_cell.length_b   1.000
_cell.length_c   1.000
_cell.angle_alpha   90.00
_cell.angle_beta   90.00
_cell.angle_gamma   90.00
#
_symmetry.space_group_name_H-M   'P 1'
#
loop_
_entity.id
_entity.type
_entity.pdbx_description
1 polymer ?
#
loop_
_entity_poly.entity_id
_entity_poly.type
_entity_poly.pdbx_seq_one_letter_code
_entity_poly.pdbx_strand_id
1 'polypeptide(L)'
;MLQFGRRLAYHGLRPTLVATRYVLSTSPPPGDPFRVAAFSDGFDAGGMASCPDPVEYCRRLEAVGSETLARVIDAEARVGKAATVLVYDPHMAWVPRVARAAGVPTAAFLSQPCAVDAIYGEVWAGRVPLPMDDGGDLRRRGVLSVDLATADLPPFVAAPELYPKYLDVSIRQFEDLLDADDVFVNSFNDLEPMEAEHMESTWRAKTVGPTLPSFFLDDGRLPANKNHGIDIFTGDAPCMEWLDKQAPCSVVLASYGTVYSLDGAELEELGNGLCNSGKPFLWVVRSSEGHKLSEELRGKCKEKGLIVSWCPQLEVLKHKATAMPQSADQPTIAKYVETAWEIGVRARLDEKGFVTEEEVEISIKKVMDGERAAEYKRNAAKWMQKAKEAAQVGGSSDKNIAEFVAKYLSN
;
A
#
# COMPACT_ATOMS: atom_id res chain seq x y z
N MET A 1 -0.63 5.69 7.39
CA MET A 1 -1.07 6.18 8.72
C MET A 1 0.06 6.83 9.52
N LEU A 2 1.17 6.14 9.90
CA LEU A 2 2.24 6.75 10.73
C LEU A 2 2.89 8.00 10.10
N GLN A 3 3.21 7.96 8.80
CA GLN A 3 3.77 9.13 8.12
C GLN A 3 2.77 10.28 8.04
N PHE A 4 1.50 9.98 7.87
CA PHE A 4 0.42 10.97 7.99
C PHE A 4 0.38 11.58 9.39
N GLY A 5 0.42 10.76 10.45
CA GLY A 5 0.47 11.22 11.83
C GLY A 5 1.67 12.15 12.13
N ARG A 6 2.85 11.89 11.55
CA ARG A 6 4.01 12.80 11.66
C ARG A 6 3.75 14.17 11.02
N ARG A 7 3.07 14.20 9.88
CA ARG A 7 2.66 15.45 9.24
C ARG A 7 1.61 16.20 10.05
N LEU A 8 0.64 15.48 10.63
CA LEU A 8 -0.31 16.09 11.58
C LEU A 8 0.41 16.71 12.76
N ALA A 9 1.44 16.05 13.30
CA ALA A 9 2.23 16.59 14.40
C ALA A 9 3.02 17.84 14.01
N TYR A 10 3.58 17.87 12.82
CA TYR A 10 4.25 19.07 12.28
C TYR A 10 3.32 20.28 12.26
N HIS A 11 2.08 20.07 11.85
CA HIS A 11 1.06 21.12 11.80
C HIS A 11 0.41 21.42 13.18
N GLY A 12 0.79 20.74 14.26
CA GLY A 12 0.43 21.08 15.63
C GLY A 12 -0.51 20.11 16.37
N LEU A 13 -1.04 19.07 15.71
CA LEU A 13 -1.79 18.02 16.40
C LEU A 13 -0.86 17.08 17.17
N ARG A 14 -1.38 16.43 18.20
CA ARG A 14 -0.61 15.46 19.02
C ARG A 14 -1.11 14.05 18.74
N PRO A 15 -0.47 13.29 17.85
CA PRO A 15 -0.95 11.99 17.47
C PRO A 15 -0.77 10.95 18.58
N THR A 16 -1.80 10.16 18.82
CA THR A 16 -1.75 8.92 19.60
C THR A 16 -1.95 7.75 18.64
N LEU A 17 -0.95 6.89 18.52
CA LEU A 17 -1.09 5.65 17.77
C LEU A 17 -1.90 4.67 18.61
N VAL A 18 -3.02 4.20 18.05
CA VAL A 18 -3.81 3.11 18.63
C VAL A 18 -3.58 1.87 17.78
N ALA A 19 -3.03 0.82 18.38
CA ALA A 19 -2.74 -0.45 17.68
C ALA A 19 -3.11 -1.64 18.58
N THR A 20 -3.20 -2.83 17.97
CA THR A 20 -3.52 -4.05 18.74
C THR A 20 -2.38 -4.38 19.72
N ARG A 21 -2.74 -5.01 20.83
CA ARG A 21 -1.77 -5.44 21.83
C ARG A 21 -0.69 -6.34 21.25
N TYR A 22 -1.09 -7.24 20.33
CA TYR A 22 -0.14 -8.12 19.66
C TYR A 22 0.92 -7.34 18.87
N VAL A 23 0.50 -6.40 18.01
CA VAL A 23 1.43 -5.57 17.23
C VAL A 23 2.38 -4.80 18.12
N LEU A 24 1.89 -4.20 19.21
CA LEU A 24 2.74 -3.46 20.16
C LEU A 24 3.65 -4.34 21.00
N SER A 25 3.35 -5.63 21.15
CA SER A 25 4.23 -6.57 21.85
C SER A 25 5.34 -7.15 20.97
N THR A 26 5.13 -7.13 19.64
CA THR A 26 6.07 -7.73 18.67
C THR A 26 6.94 -6.70 17.94
N SER A 27 6.58 -5.43 18.03
CA SER A 27 7.32 -4.35 17.37
C SER A 27 7.57 -3.20 18.34
N PRO A 28 8.75 -2.57 18.32
CA PRO A 28 9.00 -1.41 19.14
C PRO A 28 8.03 -0.28 18.77
N PRO A 29 7.55 0.49 19.75
CA PRO A 29 6.66 1.62 19.47
C PRO A 29 7.39 2.68 18.64
N PRO A 30 6.65 3.42 17.78
CA PRO A 30 7.25 4.36 16.83
C PRO A 30 7.73 5.63 17.53
N GLY A 31 8.40 5.74 18.53
CA GLY A 31 8.95 6.95 19.17
C GLY A 31 8.21 8.28 18.85
N ASP A 32 8.83 9.39 19.14
CA ASP A 32 8.25 10.72 18.87
C ASP A 32 7.84 10.90 17.37
N PRO A 33 6.73 11.59 17.12
CA PRO A 33 5.87 12.37 18.03
C PRO A 33 4.68 11.57 18.64
N PHE A 34 4.70 10.25 18.56
CA PHE A 34 3.54 9.43 18.92
C PHE A 34 3.52 9.10 20.41
N ARG A 35 2.36 9.29 21.01
CA ARG A 35 1.93 8.50 22.14
C ARG A 35 1.36 7.19 21.64
N VAL A 36 1.32 6.16 22.48
CA VAL A 36 0.84 4.83 22.08
C VAL A 36 -0.24 4.37 23.06
N ALA A 37 -1.33 3.85 22.51
CA ALA A 37 -2.40 3.20 23.26
C ALA A 37 -2.72 1.86 22.63
N ALA A 38 -3.07 0.88 23.43
CA ALA A 38 -3.33 -0.49 23.01
C ALA A 38 -4.81 -0.85 23.14
N PHE A 39 -5.37 -1.45 22.08
CA PHE A 39 -6.66 -2.11 22.15
C PHE A 39 -6.51 -3.61 21.86
N SER A 40 -7.53 -4.41 22.14
CA SER A 40 -7.53 -5.85 21.85
C SER A 40 -8.35 -6.14 20.61
N ASP A 41 -7.82 -6.97 19.72
CA ASP A 41 -8.53 -7.59 18.61
C ASP A 41 -9.12 -8.96 18.97
N GLY A 42 -8.94 -9.38 20.23
CA GLY A 42 -9.33 -10.70 20.71
C GLY A 42 -8.29 -11.80 20.45
N PHE A 43 -7.12 -11.44 19.89
CA PHE A 43 -6.01 -12.34 19.57
C PHE A 43 -4.67 -11.79 20.10
N ASP A 44 -4.67 -11.28 21.31
CA ASP A 44 -3.55 -10.57 21.94
C ASP A 44 -2.21 -11.35 21.95
N ALA A 45 -2.26 -12.69 21.96
CA ALA A 45 -1.08 -13.54 22.05
C ALA A 45 -0.44 -13.92 20.71
N GLY A 46 -1.21 -13.96 19.62
CA GLY A 46 -0.76 -14.48 18.34
C GLY A 46 -1.18 -13.65 17.12
N GLY A 47 -1.98 -12.60 17.33
CA GLY A 47 -2.50 -11.75 16.26
C GLY A 47 -3.32 -12.53 15.23
N MET A 48 -3.47 -11.94 14.04
CA MET A 48 -4.22 -12.54 12.94
C MET A 48 -3.72 -13.95 12.56
N ALA A 49 -2.42 -14.21 12.66
CA ALA A 49 -1.82 -15.50 12.32
C ALA A 49 -2.32 -16.66 13.21
N SER A 50 -2.85 -16.35 14.41
CA SER A 50 -3.42 -17.35 15.32
C SER A 50 -4.89 -17.71 15.00
N CYS A 51 -5.51 -17.02 14.04
CA CYS A 51 -6.86 -17.29 13.58
C CYS A 51 -6.83 -17.84 12.13
N PRO A 52 -7.17 -19.11 11.90
CA PRO A 52 -7.10 -19.71 10.57
C PRO A 52 -8.20 -19.21 9.63
N ASP A 53 -9.29 -18.64 10.16
CA ASP A 53 -10.39 -18.08 9.37
C ASP A 53 -10.38 -16.54 9.42
N PRO A 54 -10.07 -15.86 8.29
CA PRO A 54 -10.08 -14.40 8.20
C PRO A 54 -11.44 -13.77 8.54
N VAL A 55 -12.56 -14.44 8.25
CA VAL A 55 -13.90 -13.91 8.58
C VAL A 55 -14.12 -13.91 10.09
N GLU A 56 -13.75 -14.99 10.76
CA GLU A 56 -13.83 -15.06 12.22
C GLU A 56 -12.88 -14.03 12.86
N TYR A 57 -11.70 -13.81 12.27
CA TYR A 57 -10.80 -12.74 12.72
C TYR A 57 -11.47 -11.37 12.62
N CYS A 58 -12.05 -11.01 11.47
CA CYS A 58 -12.73 -9.73 11.28
C CYS A 58 -13.92 -9.57 12.24
N ARG A 59 -14.73 -10.63 12.40
CA ARG A 59 -15.88 -10.63 13.33
C ARG A 59 -15.45 -10.39 14.78
N ARG A 60 -14.37 -11.03 15.20
CA ARG A 60 -13.85 -10.89 16.56
C ARG A 60 -13.15 -9.55 16.78
N LEU A 61 -12.40 -9.08 15.77
CA LEU A 61 -11.81 -7.75 15.76
C LEU A 61 -12.91 -6.69 15.94
N GLU A 62 -14.03 -6.78 15.23
CA GLU A 62 -15.16 -5.87 15.41
C GLU A 62 -15.73 -5.95 16.84
N ALA A 63 -16.04 -7.15 17.33
CA ALA A 63 -16.71 -7.33 18.62
C ALA A 63 -15.83 -6.84 19.79
N VAL A 64 -14.61 -7.39 19.91
CA VAL A 64 -13.68 -7.08 20.99
C VAL A 64 -13.02 -5.71 20.78
N GLY A 65 -12.69 -5.38 19.53
CA GLY A 65 -12.10 -4.10 19.14
C GLY A 65 -13.01 -2.92 19.48
N SER A 66 -14.30 -3.01 19.17
CA SER A 66 -15.26 -1.95 19.50
C SER A 66 -15.30 -1.66 21.00
N GLU A 67 -15.37 -2.67 21.84
CA GLU A 67 -15.40 -2.53 23.28
C GLU A 67 -14.10 -1.95 23.84
N THR A 68 -12.97 -2.49 23.37
CA THR A 68 -11.66 -2.09 23.90
C THR A 68 -11.22 -0.73 23.39
N LEU A 69 -11.54 -0.36 22.14
CA LEU A 69 -11.31 0.99 21.61
C LEU A 69 -12.12 2.04 22.36
N ALA A 70 -13.40 1.77 22.66
CA ALA A 70 -14.23 2.65 23.46
C ALA A 70 -13.60 2.93 24.84
N ARG A 71 -13.04 1.88 25.49
CA ARG A 71 -12.31 2.03 26.76
C ARG A 71 -11.05 2.89 26.61
N VAL A 72 -10.31 2.76 25.50
CA VAL A 72 -9.13 3.60 25.23
C VAL A 72 -9.53 5.06 25.10
N ILE A 73 -10.56 5.38 24.32
CA ILE A 73 -11.05 6.74 24.11
C ILE A 73 -11.47 7.36 25.48
N ASP A 74 -12.23 6.63 26.27
CA ASP A 74 -12.69 7.08 27.60
C ASP A 74 -11.52 7.27 28.58
N ALA A 75 -10.56 6.35 28.61
CA ALA A 75 -9.38 6.45 29.46
C ALA A 75 -8.52 7.68 29.13
N GLU A 76 -8.30 7.97 27.84
CA GLU A 76 -7.57 9.17 27.40
C GLU A 76 -8.32 10.46 27.79
N ALA A 77 -9.65 10.48 27.66
CA ALA A 77 -10.47 11.62 28.06
C ALA A 77 -10.38 11.88 29.57
N ARG A 78 -10.41 10.83 30.40
CA ARG A 78 -10.32 10.96 31.89
C ARG A 78 -9.00 11.55 32.36
N VAL A 79 -7.90 11.34 31.62
CA VAL A 79 -6.60 11.93 31.96
C VAL A 79 -6.35 13.29 31.29
N GLY A 80 -7.43 13.94 30.80
CA GLY A 80 -7.37 15.26 30.15
C GLY A 80 -6.74 15.25 28.75
N LYS A 81 -6.81 14.12 28.06
CA LYS A 81 -6.27 13.93 26.71
C LYS A 81 -7.34 13.40 25.76
N ALA A 82 -8.53 14.01 25.84
CA ALA A 82 -9.64 13.66 24.95
C ALA A 82 -9.19 13.76 23.49
N ALA A 83 -9.58 12.77 22.69
CA ALA A 83 -9.33 12.79 21.25
C ALA A 83 -10.18 13.88 20.59
N THR A 84 -9.56 14.73 19.78
CA THR A 84 -10.25 15.76 18.99
C THR A 84 -10.75 15.21 17.67
N VAL A 85 -10.10 14.19 17.15
CA VAL A 85 -10.49 13.45 15.94
C VAL A 85 -9.87 12.05 15.98
N LEU A 86 -10.58 11.06 15.45
CA LEU A 86 -10.08 9.69 15.28
C LEU A 86 -9.85 9.39 13.79
N VAL A 87 -8.58 9.27 13.39
CA VAL A 87 -8.22 8.82 12.04
C VAL A 87 -8.21 7.29 12.02
N TYR A 88 -8.91 6.67 11.08
CA TYR A 88 -9.06 5.22 11.04
C TYR A 88 -8.87 4.64 9.64
N ASP A 89 -8.54 3.36 9.57
CA ASP A 89 -8.54 2.56 8.36
C ASP A 89 -9.97 2.09 8.05
N PRO A 90 -10.55 2.44 6.89
CA PRO A 90 -11.94 2.11 6.57
C PRO A 90 -12.25 0.62 6.47
N HIS A 91 -11.25 -0.26 6.35
CA HIS A 91 -11.46 -1.70 6.49
C HIS A 91 -11.99 -2.08 7.88
N MET A 92 -11.85 -1.18 8.87
CA MET A 92 -12.50 -1.26 10.17
C MET A 92 -13.80 -0.44 10.19
N ALA A 93 -14.78 -0.80 9.37
CA ALA A 93 -16.05 -0.08 9.19
C ALA A 93 -16.84 0.17 10.49
N TRP A 94 -16.54 -0.55 11.57
CA TRP A 94 -17.15 -0.39 12.88
C TRP A 94 -16.60 0.80 13.71
N VAL A 95 -15.41 1.33 13.36
CA VAL A 95 -14.74 2.40 14.13
C VAL A 95 -15.55 3.70 14.20
N PRO A 96 -16.16 4.21 13.11
CA PRO A 96 -16.99 5.42 13.17
C PRO A 96 -18.13 5.31 14.19
N ARG A 97 -18.75 4.15 14.32
CA ARG A 97 -19.83 3.92 15.30
C ARG A 97 -19.34 4.08 16.74
N VAL A 98 -18.14 3.55 17.05
CA VAL A 98 -17.52 3.67 18.37
C VAL A 98 -17.13 5.13 18.67
N ALA A 99 -16.50 5.81 17.72
CA ALA A 99 -16.11 7.20 17.86
C ALA A 99 -17.32 8.13 18.07
N ARG A 100 -18.37 7.94 17.26
CA ARG A 100 -19.61 8.71 17.35
C ARG A 100 -20.28 8.55 18.72
N ALA A 101 -20.30 7.32 19.27
CA ALA A 101 -20.83 7.06 20.62
C ALA A 101 -20.04 7.80 21.72
N ALA A 102 -18.76 8.09 21.48
CA ALA A 102 -17.90 8.85 22.37
C ALA A 102 -17.88 10.36 22.06
N GLY A 103 -18.64 10.84 21.08
CA GLY A 103 -18.65 12.23 20.64
C GLY A 103 -17.34 12.68 19.93
N VAL A 104 -16.59 11.74 19.37
CA VAL A 104 -15.32 12.01 18.70
C VAL A 104 -15.54 12.04 17.18
N PRO A 105 -15.21 13.14 16.48
CA PRO A 105 -15.21 13.21 15.02
C PRO A 105 -14.28 12.15 14.39
N THR A 106 -14.59 11.75 13.16
CA THR A 106 -13.83 10.70 12.46
C THR A 106 -13.25 11.18 11.14
N ALA A 107 -12.08 10.65 10.79
CA ALA A 107 -11.46 10.84 9.49
C ALA A 107 -11.04 9.47 8.92
N ALA A 108 -11.65 9.08 7.82
CA ALA A 108 -11.30 7.86 7.11
C ALA A 108 -10.01 8.05 6.31
N PHE A 109 -9.14 7.04 6.28
CA PHE A 109 -7.89 7.07 5.54
C PHE A 109 -7.81 5.88 4.60
N LEU A 110 -8.21 6.07 3.34
CA LEU A 110 -8.09 5.10 2.25
C LEU A 110 -6.61 4.94 1.87
N SER A 111 -6.12 3.72 1.92
CA SER A 111 -4.67 3.44 1.75
C SER A 111 -4.30 3.06 0.32
N GLN A 112 -5.27 2.70 -0.50
CA GLN A 112 -5.08 2.29 -1.90
C GLN A 112 -5.03 3.52 -2.83
N PRO A 113 -4.61 3.36 -4.11
CA PRO A 113 -4.69 4.42 -5.11
C PRO A 113 -6.13 4.82 -5.41
N CYS A 114 -6.34 6.07 -5.85
CA CYS A 114 -7.67 6.58 -6.20
C CYS A 114 -8.39 5.71 -7.23
N ALA A 115 -7.70 5.18 -8.23
CA ALA A 115 -8.30 4.32 -9.25
C ALA A 115 -8.91 3.04 -8.66
N VAL A 116 -8.21 2.41 -7.74
CA VAL A 116 -8.66 1.17 -7.08
C VAL A 116 -9.82 1.47 -6.13
N ASP A 117 -9.70 2.52 -5.33
CA ASP A 117 -10.76 2.94 -4.41
C ASP A 117 -12.02 3.38 -5.19
N ALA A 118 -11.86 4.07 -6.34
CA ALA A 118 -12.99 4.43 -7.20
C ALA A 118 -13.72 3.18 -7.72
N ILE A 119 -13.00 2.14 -8.17
CA ILE A 119 -13.62 0.88 -8.61
C ILE A 119 -14.44 0.26 -7.48
N TYR A 120 -13.87 0.10 -6.27
CA TYR A 120 -14.59 -0.47 -5.14
C TYR A 120 -15.76 0.40 -4.70
N GLY A 121 -15.63 1.72 -4.71
CA GLY A 121 -16.71 2.65 -4.38
C GLY A 121 -17.88 2.59 -5.37
N GLU A 122 -17.59 2.44 -6.68
CA GLU A 122 -18.62 2.30 -7.72
C GLU A 122 -19.37 0.96 -7.58
N VAL A 123 -18.66 -0.11 -7.23
CA VAL A 123 -19.27 -1.42 -6.91
C VAL A 123 -20.12 -1.34 -5.65
N TRP A 124 -19.60 -0.75 -4.56
CA TRP A 124 -20.36 -0.54 -3.32
C TRP A 124 -21.66 0.22 -3.55
N ALA A 125 -21.60 1.29 -4.33
CA ALA A 125 -22.75 2.12 -4.66
C ALA A 125 -23.76 1.45 -5.62
N GLY A 126 -23.49 0.22 -6.07
CA GLY A 126 -24.34 -0.50 -7.03
C GLY A 126 -24.36 0.11 -8.43
N ARG A 127 -23.40 0.99 -8.75
CA ARG A 127 -23.30 1.64 -10.06
C ARG A 127 -22.54 0.79 -11.09
N VAL A 128 -21.86 -0.25 -10.64
CA VAL A 128 -21.18 -1.24 -11.48
C VAL A 128 -21.58 -2.64 -11.01
N PRO A 129 -22.03 -3.51 -11.93
CA PRO A 129 -22.40 -4.89 -11.62
C PRO A 129 -21.15 -5.75 -11.40
N LEU A 130 -21.30 -6.85 -10.66
CA LEU A 130 -20.32 -7.91 -10.51
C LEU A 130 -20.78 -9.20 -11.21
N PRO A 131 -19.85 -10.00 -11.78
CA PRO A 131 -18.43 -9.65 -11.98
C PRO A 131 -18.25 -8.51 -12.98
N MET A 132 -17.13 -7.80 -12.86
CA MET A 132 -16.74 -6.79 -13.85
C MET A 132 -16.02 -7.45 -15.02
N ASP A 133 -16.47 -7.19 -16.24
CA ASP A 133 -15.79 -7.66 -17.47
C ASP A 133 -14.64 -6.75 -17.88
N ASP A 134 -14.82 -5.45 -17.75
CA ASP A 134 -13.80 -4.43 -18.04
C ASP A 134 -14.07 -3.10 -17.30
N GLY A 135 -13.14 -2.15 -17.43
CA GLY A 135 -13.27 -0.79 -16.92
C GLY A 135 -13.86 0.23 -17.89
N GLY A 136 -14.33 -0.19 -19.07
CA GLY A 136 -14.75 0.70 -20.15
C GLY A 136 -15.92 1.61 -19.77
N ASP A 137 -16.86 1.14 -18.94
CA ASP A 137 -17.93 2.00 -18.44
C ASP A 137 -17.39 3.10 -17.52
N LEU A 138 -16.53 2.76 -16.60
CA LEU A 138 -15.89 3.73 -15.69
C LEU A 138 -15.06 4.75 -16.47
N ARG A 139 -14.38 4.32 -17.52
CA ARG A 139 -13.63 5.22 -18.41
C ARG A 139 -14.56 6.20 -19.13
N ARG A 140 -15.68 5.73 -19.72
CA ARG A 140 -16.67 6.58 -20.41
C ARG A 140 -17.32 7.59 -19.48
N ARG A 141 -17.54 7.22 -18.22
CA ARG A 141 -18.13 8.09 -17.19
C ARG A 141 -17.13 9.08 -16.59
N GLY A 142 -15.86 9.02 -16.96
CA GLY A 142 -14.82 9.89 -16.42
C GLY A 142 -14.40 9.53 -14.99
N VAL A 143 -14.64 8.30 -14.57
CA VAL A 143 -14.20 7.78 -13.25
C VAL A 143 -12.74 7.36 -13.31
N LEU A 144 -12.32 6.75 -14.43
CA LEU A 144 -10.95 6.31 -14.66
C LEU A 144 -10.33 7.00 -15.87
N SER A 145 -9.06 7.31 -15.79
CA SER A 145 -8.28 7.90 -16.89
C SER A 145 -7.70 6.85 -17.85
N VAL A 146 -7.77 5.57 -17.50
CA VAL A 146 -7.16 4.45 -18.21
C VAL A 146 -8.24 3.41 -18.57
N ASP A 147 -8.14 2.83 -19.77
CA ASP A 147 -8.95 1.67 -20.15
C ASP A 147 -8.38 0.41 -19.47
N LEU A 148 -9.23 -0.28 -18.71
CA LEU A 148 -8.89 -1.51 -18.01
C LEU A 148 -9.58 -2.69 -18.69
N ALA A 149 -8.80 -3.67 -19.14
CA ALA A 149 -9.33 -4.99 -19.49
C ALA A 149 -9.58 -5.80 -18.20
N THR A 150 -10.29 -6.93 -18.31
CA THR A 150 -10.58 -7.82 -17.16
C THR A 150 -9.31 -8.15 -16.32
N ALA A 151 -8.21 -8.43 -17.00
CA ALA A 151 -6.94 -8.75 -16.34
C ALA A 151 -6.24 -7.54 -15.70
N ASP A 152 -6.72 -6.33 -15.92
CA ASP A 152 -6.24 -5.08 -15.30
C ASP A 152 -7.06 -4.71 -14.06
N LEU A 153 -8.21 -5.34 -13.87
CA LEU A 153 -9.08 -5.08 -12.72
C LEU A 153 -8.54 -5.73 -11.46
N PRO A 154 -8.90 -5.19 -10.27
CA PRO A 154 -8.67 -5.93 -9.03
C PRO A 154 -9.35 -7.31 -9.11
N PRO A 155 -8.64 -8.41 -8.80
CA PRO A 155 -9.19 -9.76 -8.95
C PRO A 155 -10.51 -9.98 -8.19
N PHE A 156 -10.71 -9.25 -7.09
CA PHE A 156 -11.91 -9.37 -6.25
C PHE A 156 -13.18 -8.91 -6.95
N VAL A 157 -13.10 -7.98 -7.90
CA VAL A 157 -14.24 -7.51 -8.68
C VAL A 157 -14.35 -8.22 -10.03
N ALA A 158 -13.23 -8.71 -10.59
CA ALA A 158 -13.22 -9.47 -11.83
C ALA A 158 -13.72 -10.92 -11.65
N ALA A 159 -13.38 -11.56 -10.51
CA ALA A 159 -13.75 -12.92 -10.18
C ALA A 159 -14.22 -13.03 -8.72
N PRO A 160 -15.36 -12.39 -8.38
CA PRO A 160 -15.85 -12.28 -6.99
C PRO A 160 -16.15 -13.63 -6.35
N GLU A 161 -16.51 -14.62 -7.13
CA GLU A 161 -16.79 -16.00 -6.67
C GLU A 161 -15.55 -16.73 -6.13
N LEU A 162 -14.34 -16.33 -6.60
CA LEU A 162 -13.08 -16.89 -6.10
C LEU A 162 -12.59 -16.18 -4.82
N TYR A 163 -13.04 -14.94 -4.61
CA TYR A 163 -12.54 -14.08 -3.53
C TYR A 163 -13.65 -13.42 -2.70
N PRO A 164 -14.77 -14.11 -2.36
CA PRO A 164 -15.94 -13.46 -1.77
C PRO A 164 -15.65 -12.74 -0.46
N LYS A 165 -14.73 -13.27 0.36
CA LYS A 165 -14.35 -12.68 1.64
C LYS A 165 -13.50 -11.41 1.47
N TYR A 166 -12.59 -11.40 0.50
CA TYR A 166 -11.74 -10.25 0.20
C TYR A 166 -12.54 -9.14 -0.47
N LEU A 167 -13.47 -9.50 -1.35
CA LEU A 167 -14.39 -8.54 -1.96
C LEU A 167 -15.23 -7.84 -0.88
N ASP A 168 -15.86 -8.60 0.02
CA ASP A 168 -16.68 -8.04 1.09
C ASP A 168 -15.90 -7.01 1.92
N VAL A 169 -14.69 -7.37 2.37
CA VAL A 169 -13.82 -6.47 3.13
C VAL A 169 -13.43 -5.23 2.32
N SER A 170 -13.12 -5.40 1.01
CA SER A 170 -12.68 -4.29 0.16
C SER A 170 -13.80 -3.30 -0.17
N ILE A 171 -15.02 -3.77 -0.39
CA ILE A 171 -16.13 -2.85 -0.67
C ILE A 171 -16.74 -2.25 0.60
N ARG A 172 -16.73 -2.96 1.72
CA ARG A 172 -17.27 -2.43 3.00
C ARG A 172 -16.49 -1.25 3.56
N GLN A 173 -15.30 -0.96 3.07
CA GLN A 173 -14.60 0.28 3.42
C GLN A 173 -15.39 1.54 3.03
N PHE A 174 -16.38 1.42 2.15
CA PHE A 174 -17.30 2.51 1.77
C PHE A 174 -18.58 2.54 2.61
N GLU A 175 -18.80 1.55 3.49
CA GLU A 175 -19.90 1.54 4.45
C GLU A 175 -19.74 2.74 5.41
N ASP A 176 -20.77 3.57 5.51
CA ASP A 176 -20.78 4.79 6.32
C ASP A 176 -19.62 5.77 6.04
N LEU A 177 -18.90 5.64 4.91
CA LEU A 177 -17.77 6.51 4.58
C LEU A 177 -18.18 7.98 4.48
N LEU A 178 -19.38 8.25 3.94
CA LEU A 178 -19.93 9.61 3.84
C LEU A 178 -20.35 10.20 5.19
N ASP A 179 -20.49 9.38 6.22
CA ASP A 179 -20.76 9.81 7.59
C ASP A 179 -19.50 10.22 8.36
N ALA A 180 -18.31 9.90 7.83
CA ALA A 180 -17.05 10.42 8.37
C ALA A 180 -16.98 11.93 8.17
N ASP A 181 -16.43 12.65 9.16
CA ASP A 181 -16.28 14.12 9.10
C ASP A 181 -15.25 14.56 8.05
N ASP A 182 -14.25 13.70 7.76
CA ASP A 182 -13.25 13.88 6.73
C ASP A 182 -12.91 12.51 6.08
N VAL A 183 -12.54 12.54 4.80
CA VAL A 183 -12.07 11.36 4.06
C VAL A 183 -10.76 11.69 3.37
N PHE A 184 -9.78 10.82 3.50
CA PHE A 184 -8.47 10.93 2.87
C PHE A 184 -8.14 9.73 2.02
N VAL A 185 -7.34 9.97 0.98
CA VAL A 185 -6.78 8.91 0.15
C VAL A 185 -5.26 9.08 0.00
N ASN A 186 -4.53 7.96 0.06
CA ASN A 186 -3.07 7.94 -0.04
C ASN A 186 -2.59 8.05 -1.51
N SER A 187 -2.97 9.10 -2.17
CA SER A 187 -2.53 9.51 -3.50
C SER A 187 -2.23 11.01 -3.52
N PHE A 188 -1.85 11.57 -4.64
CA PHE A 188 -1.74 13.01 -4.84
C PHE A 188 -2.34 13.41 -6.20
N ASN A 189 -2.89 14.61 -6.29
CA ASN A 189 -3.72 15.03 -7.42
C ASN A 189 -3.08 14.82 -8.79
N ASP A 190 -1.78 15.08 -8.91
CA ASP A 190 -1.08 14.96 -10.20
C ASP A 190 -0.85 13.53 -10.65
N LEU A 191 -0.88 12.55 -9.72
CA LEU A 191 -0.66 11.14 -10.04
C LEU A 191 -1.86 10.53 -10.75
N GLU A 192 -3.06 10.84 -10.24
CA GLU A 192 -4.34 10.30 -10.67
C GLU A 192 -5.40 11.42 -10.72
N PRO A 193 -5.24 12.43 -11.61
CA PRO A 193 -6.03 13.66 -11.52
C PRO A 193 -7.54 13.44 -11.71
N MET A 194 -7.95 12.57 -12.63
CA MET A 194 -9.35 12.27 -12.90
C MET A 194 -9.95 11.45 -11.76
N GLU A 195 -9.26 10.45 -11.31
CA GLU A 195 -9.64 9.57 -10.21
C GLU A 195 -9.72 10.33 -8.88
N ALA A 196 -8.76 11.24 -8.64
CA ALA A 196 -8.76 12.09 -7.46
C ALA A 196 -9.95 13.06 -7.46
N GLU A 197 -10.29 13.65 -8.60
CA GLU A 197 -11.48 14.50 -8.75
C GLU A 197 -12.77 13.69 -8.53
N HIS A 198 -12.85 12.47 -9.07
CA HIS A 198 -13.98 11.57 -8.80
C HIS A 198 -14.11 11.22 -7.31
N MET A 199 -13.01 10.86 -6.67
CA MET A 199 -12.99 10.54 -5.24
C MET A 199 -13.37 11.74 -4.38
N GLU A 200 -12.91 12.94 -4.73
CA GLU A 200 -13.29 14.17 -4.00
C GLU A 200 -14.77 14.51 -4.19
N SER A 201 -15.26 14.50 -5.43
CA SER A 201 -16.65 14.90 -5.75
C SER A 201 -17.69 13.87 -5.25
N THR A 202 -17.36 12.58 -5.25
CA THR A 202 -18.30 11.50 -4.93
C THR A 202 -18.19 11.09 -3.45
N TRP A 203 -16.97 10.98 -2.92
CA TRP A 203 -16.68 10.44 -1.60
C TRP A 203 -16.07 11.48 -0.65
N ARG A 204 -15.92 12.74 -1.06
CA ARG A 204 -15.26 13.82 -0.31
C ARG A 204 -13.82 13.50 0.08
N ALA A 205 -13.18 12.56 -0.65
CA ALA A 205 -11.85 12.08 -0.33
C ALA A 205 -10.77 13.03 -0.85
N LYS A 206 -10.03 13.66 0.05
CA LYS A 206 -8.90 14.53 -0.28
C LYS A 206 -7.60 13.75 -0.32
N THR A 207 -6.77 14.01 -1.31
CA THR A 207 -5.44 13.38 -1.42
C THR A 207 -4.49 13.92 -0.36
N VAL A 208 -3.76 13.03 0.32
CA VAL A 208 -2.76 13.38 1.36
C VAL A 208 -1.43 12.64 1.20
N GLY A 209 -1.29 11.90 0.11
CA GLY A 209 -0.10 11.14 -0.22
C GLY A 209 1.01 11.95 -0.93
N PRO A 210 2.13 11.32 -1.23
CA PRO A 210 2.46 9.97 -0.80
C PRO A 210 2.84 9.94 0.69
N THR A 211 2.40 8.94 1.42
CA THR A 211 2.75 8.76 2.83
C THR A 211 4.07 7.98 2.98
N LEU A 212 5.13 8.53 2.39
CA LEU A 212 6.49 8.03 2.52
C LEU A 212 7.23 8.70 3.69
N PRO A 213 8.23 8.03 4.29
CA PRO A 213 9.10 8.66 5.27
C PRO A 213 9.80 9.91 4.70
N SER A 214 9.96 10.93 5.55
CA SER A 214 10.47 12.26 5.17
C SER A 214 11.81 12.23 4.41
N PHE A 215 12.68 11.27 4.75
CA PHE A 215 13.96 11.07 4.08
C PHE A 215 13.84 10.82 2.56
N PHE A 216 12.76 10.15 2.11
CA PHE A 216 12.54 9.83 0.70
C PHE A 216 11.87 10.99 -0.07
N LEU A 217 11.27 11.92 0.66
CA LEU A 217 10.62 13.10 0.10
C LEU A 217 11.50 14.35 0.12
N ASP A 218 12.72 14.25 0.68
CA ASP A 218 13.60 15.38 0.97
C ASP A 218 12.87 16.49 1.77
N ASP A 219 11.96 16.08 2.65
CA ASP A 219 11.18 17.00 3.47
C ASP A 219 11.94 17.37 4.75
N GLY A 220 12.69 18.45 4.67
CA GLY A 220 13.52 18.95 5.79
C GLY A 220 12.72 19.48 6.99
N ARG A 221 11.38 19.57 6.91
CA ARG A 221 10.51 19.99 8.02
C ARG A 221 10.38 18.93 9.09
N LEU A 222 10.46 17.67 8.69
CA LEU A 222 10.34 16.52 9.58
C LEU A 222 11.71 15.95 9.91
N PRO A 223 11.94 15.44 11.12
CA PRO A 223 13.17 14.70 11.41
C PRO A 223 13.43 13.65 10.35
N ALA A 224 14.68 13.53 9.91
CA ALA A 224 15.07 12.54 8.90
C ALA A 224 14.71 11.14 9.41
N ASN A 225 13.71 10.54 8.79
CA ASN A 225 13.19 9.22 9.14
C ASN A 225 13.20 8.33 7.90
N LYS A 226 13.87 7.18 8.02
CA LYS A 226 13.94 6.16 6.97
C LYS A 226 12.95 5.03 7.16
N ASN A 227 12.42 4.85 8.37
CA ASN A 227 11.60 3.71 8.73
C ASN A 227 10.12 4.06 8.67
N HIS A 228 9.29 3.07 8.33
CA HIS A 228 7.83 3.20 8.43
C HIS A 228 7.36 3.40 9.88
N GLY A 229 8.13 2.91 10.85
CA GLY A 229 7.90 3.14 12.28
C GLY A 229 7.37 1.90 13.04
N ILE A 230 6.82 0.92 12.35
CA ILE A 230 6.52 -0.42 12.87
C ILE A 230 6.99 -1.41 11.82
N ASP A 231 8.01 -2.19 12.15
CA ASP A 231 8.51 -3.26 11.29
C ASP A 231 7.86 -4.57 11.72
N ILE A 232 6.87 -5.01 10.96
CA ILE A 232 6.17 -6.29 11.19
C ILE A 232 7.06 -7.46 10.75
N PHE A 233 8.00 -7.21 9.84
CA PHE A 233 8.95 -8.18 9.32
C PHE A 233 10.36 -7.70 9.61
N THR A 234 11.14 -8.55 10.27
CA THR A 234 12.55 -8.32 10.57
C THR A 234 13.38 -9.41 9.93
N GLY A 235 14.53 -9.07 9.37
CA GLY A 235 15.49 -10.03 8.85
C GLY A 235 16.84 -9.35 8.67
N ASP A 236 17.91 -10.07 8.99
CA ASP A 236 19.26 -9.67 8.65
C ASP A 236 19.44 -9.85 7.14
N ALA A 237 19.37 -8.77 6.40
CA ALA A 237 19.54 -8.82 4.96
C ALA A 237 20.85 -8.11 4.56
N PRO A 238 21.86 -8.84 4.08
CA PRO A 238 23.10 -8.25 3.56
C PRO A 238 22.89 -7.56 2.20
N CYS A 239 21.62 -7.28 1.85
CA CYS A 239 21.27 -6.77 0.53
C CYS A 239 21.83 -5.38 0.26
N MET A 240 21.94 -4.50 1.25
CA MET A 240 22.49 -3.15 1.04
C MET A 240 23.99 -3.20 0.71
N GLU A 241 24.78 -3.98 1.44
CA GLU A 241 26.20 -4.18 1.14
C GLU A 241 26.43 -4.84 -0.23
N TRP A 242 25.52 -5.72 -0.63
CA TRP A 242 25.56 -6.33 -1.95
C TRP A 242 25.20 -5.32 -3.05
N LEU A 243 24.17 -4.49 -2.82
CA LEU A 243 23.76 -3.43 -3.75
C LEU A 243 24.84 -2.38 -3.95
N ASP A 244 25.56 -2.00 -2.89
CA ASP A 244 26.68 -1.02 -2.96
C ASP A 244 27.79 -1.46 -3.91
N LYS A 245 27.93 -2.76 -4.18
CA LYS A 245 28.91 -3.33 -5.11
C LYS A 245 28.42 -3.37 -6.57
N GLN A 246 27.12 -3.07 -6.79
CA GLN A 246 26.55 -3.10 -8.13
C GLN A 246 26.62 -1.76 -8.84
N ALA A 247 26.68 -1.79 -10.17
CA ALA A 247 26.65 -0.57 -10.96
C ALA A 247 25.30 0.17 -10.80
N PRO A 248 25.26 1.50 -10.85
CA PRO A 248 24.02 2.24 -10.79
C PRO A 248 23.02 1.80 -11.87
N CYS A 249 21.76 1.67 -11.50
CA CYS A 249 20.65 1.27 -12.39
C CYS A 249 20.85 -0.10 -13.05
N SER A 250 21.57 -1.03 -12.42
CA SER A 250 21.86 -2.35 -13.01
C SER A 250 21.11 -3.51 -12.37
N VAL A 251 20.47 -3.30 -11.20
CA VAL A 251 19.88 -4.38 -10.41
C VAL A 251 18.36 -4.44 -10.60
N VAL A 252 17.85 -5.65 -10.78
CA VAL A 252 16.41 -5.95 -10.76
C VAL A 252 16.00 -6.34 -9.35
N LEU A 253 14.98 -5.67 -8.78
CA LEU A 253 14.32 -6.12 -7.55
C LEU A 253 13.10 -6.96 -7.93
N ALA A 254 13.04 -8.21 -7.47
CA ALA A 254 11.86 -9.07 -7.56
C ALA A 254 11.29 -9.29 -6.14
N SER A 255 10.01 -8.92 -5.93
CA SER A 255 9.31 -9.07 -4.66
C SER A 255 7.80 -9.17 -4.87
N TYR A 256 7.14 -10.12 -4.21
CA TYR A 256 5.70 -10.40 -4.35
C TYR A 256 4.85 -9.89 -3.20
N GLY A 257 5.41 -9.04 -2.36
CA GLY A 257 4.69 -8.53 -1.18
C GLY A 257 4.48 -9.61 -0.11
N THR A 258 3.47 -9.40 0.74
CA THR A 258 3.27 -10.19 1.97
C THR A 258 2.07 -11.13 1.93
N VAL A 259 1.15 -10.94 1.00
CA VAL A 259 -0.13 -11.70 0.94
C VAL A 259 -0.10 -12.79 -0.12
N TYR A 260 0.40 -12.47 -1.32
CA TYR A 260 0.42 -13.43 -2.42
C TYR A 260 1.51 -14.49 -2.21
N SER A 261 1.20 -15.74 -2.57
CA SER A 261 2.11 -16.89 -2.45
C SER A 261 2.23 -17.56 -3.81
N LEU A 262 3.45 -17.56 -4.35
CA LEU A 262 3.75 -18.28 -5.57
C LEU A 262 3.87 -19.80 -5.29
N ASP A 263 3.47 -20.60 -6.25
CA ASP A 263 3.78 -22.03 -6.21
C ASP A 263 5.22 -22.32 -6.70
N GLY A 264 5.61 -23.60 -6.66
CA GLY A 264 6.98 -23.97 -7.07
C GLY A 264 7.25 -23.72 -8.55
N ALA A 265 6.25 -23.94 -9.42
CA ALA A 265 6.40 -23.73 -10.86
C ALA A 265 6.53 -22.23 -11.19
N GLU A 266 5.71 -21.39 -10.58
CA GLU A 266 5.80 -19.93 -10.72
C GLU A 266 7.16 -19.38 -10.26
N LEU A 267 7.70 -19.94 -9.16
CA LEU A 267 9.03 -19.57 -8.68
C LEU A 267 10.15 -20.00 -9.61
N GLU A 268 10.04 -21.20 -10.24
CA GLU A 268 10.99 -21.68 -11.24
C GLU A 268 10.97 -20.78 -12.50
N GLU A 269 9.81 -20.46 -13.04
CA GLU A 269 9.65 -19.55 -14.18
C GLU A 269 10.29 -18.19 -13.90
N LEU A 270 9.94 -17.58 -12.77
CA LEU A 270 10.52 -16.30 -12.38
C LEU A 270 12.04 -16.36 -12.22
N GLY A 271 12.53 -17.33 -11.44
CA GLY A 271 13.96 -17.45 -11.15
C GLY A 271 14.78 -17.70 -12.42
N ASN A 272 14.28 -18.53 -13.34
CA ASN A 272 14.89 -18.74 -14.64
C ASN A 272 14.91 -17.47 -15.48
N GLY A 273 13.78 -16.75 -15.56
CA GLY A 273 13.70 -15.49 -16.30
C GLY A 273 14.65 -14.42 -15.74
N LEU A 274 14.76 -14.31 -14.40
CA LEU A 274 15.74 -13.43 -13.75
C LEU A 274 17.17 -13.78 -14.18
N CYS A 275 17.53 -15.08 -14.11
CA CYS A 275 18.84 -15.55 -14.52
C CYS A 275 19.11 -15.31 -16.02
N ASN A 276 18.11 -15.55 -16.88
CA ASN A 276 18.22 -15.43 -18.33
C ASN A 276 18.32 -13.96 -18.79
N SER A 277 17.78 -13.02 -18.00
CA SER A 277 17.90 -11.58 -18.27
C SER A 277 19.34 -11.09 -18.36
N GLY A 278 20.28 -11.82 -17.75
CA GLY A 278 21.69 -11.44 -17.66
C GLY A 278 21.97 -10.24 -16.73
N LYS A 279 20.96 -9.74 -16.02
CA LYS A 279 21.10 -8.64 -15.07
C LYS A 279 21.34 -9.14 -13.66
N PRO A 280 22.13 -8.42 -12.83
CA PRO A 280 22.13 -8.67 -11.39
C PRO A 280 20.72 -8.48 -10.83
N PHE A 281 20.32 -9.32 -9.87
CA PHE A 281 18.99 -9.21 -9.26
C PHE A 281 19.03 -9.44 -7.75
N LEU A 282 18.11 -8.77 -7.06
CA LEU A 282 17.77 -9.00 -5.66
C LEU A 282 16.38 -9.63 -5.63
N TRP A 283 16.28 -10.87 -5.19
CA TRP A 283 15.03 -11.61 -5.13
C TRP A 283 14.59 -11.85 -3.70
N VAL A 284 13.43 -11.30 -3.32
CA VAL A 284 12.85 -11.48 -1.99
C VAL A 284 11.90 -12.66 -2.03
N VAL A 285 12.30 -13.76 -1.38
CA VAL A 285 11.50 -14.98 -1.20
C VAL A 285 11.29 -15.21 0.28
N ARG A 286 10.05 -15.06 0.74
CA ARG A 286 9.74 -15.18 2.17
C ARG A 286 10.24 -16.50 2.76
N SER A 287 10.63 -16.49 4.05
CA SER A 287 11.13 -17.68 4.74
C SER A 287 10.15 -18.86 4.65
N SER A 288 8.84 -18.59 4.71
CA SER A 288 7.79 -19.59 4.57
C SER A 288 7.73 -20.24 3.18
N GLU A 289 8.31 -19.62 2.15
CA GLU A 289 8.28 -20.09 0.76
C GLU A 289 9.62 -20.60 0.26
N GLY A 290 10.68 -20.36 1.01
CA GLY A 290 12.02 -20.78 0.65
C GLY A 290 12.13 -22.27 0.32
N HIS A 291 11.34 -23.12 0.99
CA HIS A 291 11.33 -24.58 0.74
C HIS A 291 10.81 -24.97 -0.65
N LYS A 292 10.10 -24.07 -1.35
CA LYS A 292 9.57 -24.30 -2.70
C LYS A 292 10.62 -24.13 -3.80
N LEU A 293 11.75 -23.45 -3.51
CA LEU A 293 12.83 -23.27 -4.48
C LEU A 293 13.67 -24.54 -4.59
N SER A 294 13.89 -25.02 -5.80
CA SER A 294 14.81 -26.14 -6.06
C SER A 294 16.25 -25.76 -5.74
N GLU A 295 17.06 -26.76 -5.37
CA GLU A 295 18.51 -26.55 -5.16
C GLU A 295 19.24 -26.16 -6.45
N GLU A 296 18.77 -26.65 -7.59
CA GLU A 296 19.30 -26.30 -8.90
C GLU A 296 19.10 -24.82 -9.19
N LEU A 297 17.86 -24.30 -9.02
CA LEU A 297 17.55 -22.90 -9.22
C LEU A 297 18.32 -22.00 -8.24
N ARG A 298 18.43 -22.41 -6.96
CA ARG A 298 19.26 -21.70 -5.98
C ARG A 298 20.72 -21.59 -6.42
N GLY A 299 21.26 -22.68 -6.94
CA GLY A 299 22.63 -22.72 -7.48
C GLY A 299 22.82 -21.74 -8.64
N LYS A 300 21.91 -21.79 -9.61
CA LYS A 300 21.90 -20.90 -10.79
C LYS A 300 21.77 -19.42 -10.39
N CYS A 301 20.92 -19.12 -9.42
CA CYS A 301 20.69 -17.73 -8.96
C CYS A 301 21.89 -17.14 -8.22
N LYS A 302 22.65 -17.95 -7.45
CA LYS A 302 23.81 -17.46 -6.68
C LYS A 302 24.91 -16.83 -7.54
N GLU A 303 25.00 -17.19 -8.80
CA GLU A 303 26.02 -16.65 -9.71
C GLU A 303 25.74 -15.22 -10.15
N LYS A 304 24.45 -14.81 -10.21
CA LYS A 304 24.02 -13.54 -10.79
C LYS A 304 23.23 -12.65 -9.85
N GLY A 305 22.67 -13.22 -8.80
CA GLY A 305 21.76 -12.50 -7.90
C GLY A 305 21.92 -12.85 -6.43
N LEU A 306 21.17 -12.15 -5.62
CA LEU A 306 21.05 -12.39 -4.18
C LEU A 306 19.60 -12.73 -3.85
N ILE A 307 19.37 -13.92 -3.25
CA ILE A 307 18.06 -14.29 -2.70
C ILE A 307 18.07 -13.98 -1.20
N VAL A 308 17.07 -13.24 -0.75
CA VAL A 308 16.88 -12.89 0.66
C VAL A 308 15.45 -13.19 1.09
N SER A 309 15.24 -13.40 2.39
CA SER A 309 13.89 -13.61 2.93
C SER A 309 13.11 -12.29 3.17
N TRP A 310 13.84 -11.19 3.27
CA TRP A 310 13.33 -9.85 3.50
C TRP A 310 14.35 -8.80 3.06
N CYS A 311 13.88 -7.59 2.72
CA CYS A 311 14.76 -6.45 2.47
C CYS A 311 14.12 -5.14 2.94
N PRO A 312 14.90 -4.10 3.28
CA PRO A 312 14.40 -2.76 3.53
C PRO A 312 13.95 -2.12 2.22
N GLN A 313 12.72 -2.46 1.78
CA GLN A 313 12.22 -2.23 0.42
C GLN A 313 12.38 -0.78 -0.05
N LEU A 314 12.10 0.22 0.80
CA LEU A 314 12.25 1.64 0.43
C LEU A 314 13.71 2.03 0.19
N GLU A 315 14.65 1.53 0.99
CA GLU A 315 16.07 1.80 0.80
C GLU A 315 16.59 1.14 -0.47
N VAL A 316 16.14 -0.10 -0.73
CA VAL A 316 16.44 -0.83 -1.97
C VAL A 316 15.89 -0.11 -3.20
N LEU A 317 14.63 0.35 -3.17
CA LEU A 317 14.01 1.10 -4.26
C LEU A 317 14.71 2.45 -4.50
N LYS A 318 15.15 3.13 -3.44
CA LYS A 318 15.95 4.36 -3.58
C LYS A 318 17.31 4.09 -4.21
N HIS A 319 17.84 2.87 -4.06
CA HIS A 319 19.13 2.45 -4.63
C HIS A 319 19.07 2.20 -6.16
N LYS A 320 17.98 2.62 -6.82
CA LYS A 320 17.78 2.58 -8.29
C LYS A 320 17.58 1.18 -8.88
N ALA A 321 16.99 0.26 -8.11
CA ALA A 321 16.58 -1.04 -8.60
C ALA A 321 15.19 -0.99 -9.27
N THR A 322 14.89 -1.99 -10.11
CA THR A 322 13.60 -2.15 -10.78
C THR A 322 12.70 -3.08 -9.98
N ALA A 323 11.42 -2.76 -9.78
CA ALA A 323 10.44 -3.58 -9.08
C ALA A 323 9.39 -4.15 -10.04
N MET A 324 8.97 -5.39 -9.83
CA MET A 324 7.86 -6.04 -10.54
C MET A 324 6.66 -6.21 -9.58
N PRO A 325 5.46 -5.67 -9.89
CA PRO A 325 4.26 -5.78 -9.05
C PRO A 325 3.48 -7.07 -9.28
N GLN A 326 2.76 -7.56 -8.22
CA GLN A 326 1.76 -8.64 -8.34
C GLN A 326 0.68 -8.57 -7.23
N SER A 327 -0.60 -8.84 -7.61
CA SER A 327 -1.78 -9.11 -6.75
C SER A 327 -2.53 -7.92 -6.11
N ALA A 328 -3.81 -8.10 -5.85
CA ALA A 328 -4.80 -7.18 -5.24
C ALA A 328 -5.03 -5.89 -6.06
N ASP A 329 -4.52 -4.75 -5.62
CA ASP A 329 -4.53 -3.47 -6.34
C ASP A 329 -3.48 -3.41 -7.48
N GLN A 330 -2.53 -4.33 -7.47
CA GLN A 330 -1.34 -4.30 -8.34
C GLN A 330 -1.64 -4.49 -9.84
N PRO A 331 -2.61 -5.29 -10.31
CA PRO A 331 -2.94 -5.35 -11.74
C PRO A 331 -3.37 -4.00 -12.29
N THR A 332 -4.21 -3.27 -11.56
CA THR A 332 -4.64 -1.93 -11.92
C THR A 332 -3.46 -0.95 -11.89
N ILE A 333 -2.65 -0.97 -10.83
CA ILE A 333 -1.44 -0.14 -10.73
C ILE A 333 -0.46 -0.45 -11.88
N ALA A 334 -0.24 -1.73 -12.20
CA ALA A 334 0.64 -2.11 -13.30
C ALA A 334 0.18 -1.55 -14.65
N LYS A 335 -1.14 -1.47 -14.87
CA LYS A 335 -1.70 -0.81 -16.05
C LYS A 335 -1.42 0.69 -16.06
N TYR A 336 -1.57 1.38 -14.93
CA TYR A 336 -1.21 2.79 -14.80
C TYR A 336 0.29 3.03 -14.99
N VAL A 337 1.15 2.16 -14.44
CA VAL A 337 2.61 2.18 -14.66
C VAL A 337 2.97 2.15 -16.14
N GLU A 338 2.28 1.30 -16.92
CA GLU A 338 2.54 1.14 -18.35
C GLU A 338 1.96 2.28 -19.19
N THR A 339 0.75 2.76 -18.89
CA THR A 339 -0.02 3.62 -19.80
C THR A 339 -0.13 5.08 -19.36
N ALA A 340 -0.47 5.36 -18.10
CA ALA A 340 -0.65 6.72 -17.60
C ALA A 340 0.66 7.33 -17.12
N TRP A 341 1.46 6.55 -16.42
CA TRP A 341 2.72 7.04 -15.86
C TRP A 341 3.91 6.77 -16.76
N GLU A 342 3.83 5.79 -17.64
CA GLU A 342 4.86 5.42 -18.61
C GLU A 342 6.24 5.24 -17.99
N ILE A 343 6.30 4.51 -16.86
CA ILE A 343 7.54 4.26 -16.11
C ILE A 343 8.00 2.81 -16.16
N GLY A 344 7.27 1.96 -16.88
CA GLY A 344 7.58 0.54 -16.98
C GLY A 344 6.70 -0.19 -17.99
N VAL A 345 6.77 -1.51 -17.95
CA VAL A 345 5.94 -2.42 -18.74
C VAL A 345 5.23 -3.40 -17.82
N ARG A 346 4.12 -3.92 -18.27
CA ARG A 346 3.43 -5.01 -17.62
C ARG A 346 3.86 -6.33 -18.22
N ALA A 347 4.25 -7.29 -17.38
CA ALA A 347 4.47 -8.66 -17.81
C ALA A 347 3.14 -9.30 -18.20
N ARG A 348 3.14 -10.04 -19.31
CA ARG A 348 1.95 -10.70 -19.82
C ARG A 348 1.79 -12.07 -19.21
N LEU A 349 0.55 -12.43 -18.93
CA LEU A 349 0.22 -13.78 -18.51
C LEU A 349 0.04 -14.68 -19.74
N ASP A 350 0.43 -15.93 -19.62
CA ASP A 350 0.12 -16.97 -20.60
C ASP A 350 -1.35 -17.40 -20.51
N GLU A 351 -1.74 -18.39 -21.31
CA GLU A 351 -3.11 -18.95 -21.33
C GLU A 351 -3.51 -19.62 -20.00
N LYS A 352 -2.53 -19.95 -19.15
CA LYS A 352 -2.76 -20.54 -17.83
C LYS A 352 -2.78 -19.50 -16.70
N GLY A 353 -2.52 -18.23 -17.02
CA GLY A 353 -2.45 -17.16 -16.05
C GLY A 353 -1.09 -16.98 -15.37
N PHE A 354 -0.01 -17.54 -15.91
CA PHE A 354 1.35 -17.44 -15.38
C PHE A 354 2.22 -16.45 -16.17
N VAL A 355 3.19 -15.85 -15.50
CA VAL A 355 4.28 -15.11 -16.17
C VAL A 355 5.41 -16.09 -16.44
N THR A 356 5.67 -16.38 -17.71
CA THR A 356 6.72 -17.33 -18.13
C THR A 356 8.12 -16.74 -17.97
N GLU A 357 9.14 -17.60 -17.90
CA GLU A 357 10.56 -17.17 -17.83
C GLU A 357 10.95 -16.26 -19.00
N GLU A 358 10.42 -16.53 -20.19
CA GLU A 358 10.66 -15.71 -21.39
C GLU A 358 10.06 -14.31 -21.23
N GLU A 359 8.85 -14.21 -20.70
CA GLU A 359 8.19 -12.91 -20.49
C GLU A 359 8.89 -12.09 -19.39
N VAL A 360 9.37 -12.74 -18.34
CA VAL A 360 10.20 -12.11 -17.31
C VAL A 360 11.46 -11.51 -17.93
N GLU A 361 12.19 -12.32 -18.71
CA GLU A 361 13.40 -11.89 -19.41
C GLU A 361 13.13 -10.73 -20.36
N ILE A 362 12.08 -10.83 -21.20
CA ILE A 362 11.69 -9.80 -22.16
C ILE A 362 11.34 -8.51 -21.45
N SER A 363 10.54 -8.58 -20.40
CA SER A 363 10.10 -7.40 -19.63
C SER A 363 11.28 -6.67 -18.97
N ILE A 364 12.21 -7.41 -18.38
CA ILE A 364 13.44 -6.84 -17.81
C ILE A 364 14.26 -6.14 -18.89
N LYS A 365 14.50 -6.81 -20.01
CA LYS A 365 15.28 -6.23 -21.12
C LYS A 365 14.61 -4.97 -21.70
N LYS A 366 13.30 -4.97 -21.87
CA LYS A 366 12.55 -3.79 -22.35
C LYS A 366 12.74 -2.59 -21.45
N VAL A 367 12.65 -2.78 -20.11
CA VAL A 367 12.76 -1.68 -19.15
C VAL A 367 14.21 -1.19 -19.00
N MET A 368 15.19 -2.11 -19.02
CA MET A 368 16.57 -1.76 -18.71
C MET A 368 17.41 -1.39 -19.92
N ASP A 369 17.20 -2.05 -21.06
CA ASP A 369 18.01 -1.92 -22.27
C ASP A 369 17.22 -1.54 -23.52
N GLY A 370 15.88 -1.57 -23.46
CA GLY A 370 15.03 -1.29 -24.62
C GLY A 370 15.09 0.17 -25.08
N GLU A 371 14.57 0.44 -26.24
CA GLU A 371 14.54 1.79 -26.84
C GLU A 371 13.88 2.85 -25.92
N ARG A 372 12.88 2.45 -25.12
CA ARG A 372 12.19 3.30 -24.17
C ARG A 372 12.83 3.36 -22.77
N ALA A 373 13.92 2.66 -22.51
CA ALA A 373 14.55 2.61 -21.17
C ALA A 373 14.90 4.02 -20.62
N ALA A 374 15.45 4.89 -21.48
CA ALA A 374 15.75 6.27 -21.11
C ALA A 374 14.50 7.12 -20.85
N GLU A 375 13.40 6.84 -21.54
CA GLU A 375 12.10 7.48 -21.35
C GLU A 375 11.49 7.09 -20.00
N TYR A 376 11.44 5.79 -19.67
CA TYR A 376 10.98 5.30 -18.37
C TYR A 376 11.73 5.95 -17.21
N LYS A 377 13.05 6.08 -17.31
CA LYS A 377 13.87 6.76 -16.29
C LYS A 377 13.51 8.25 -16.14
N ARG A 378 13.32 8.97 -17.25
CA ARG A 378 12.91 10.38 -17.20
C ARG A 378 11.52 10.53 -16.58
N ASN A 379 10.57 9.68 -16.97
CA ASN A 379 9.22 9.72 -16.43
C ASN A 379 9.21 9.36 -14.94
N ALA A 380 9.95 8.35 -14.50
CA ALA A 380 10.09 8.03 -13.07
C ALA A 380 10.67 9.22 -12.27
N ALA A 381 11.70 9.91 -12.80
CA ALA A 381 12.24 11.12 -12.16
C ALA A 381 11.22 12.26 -12.12
N LYS A 382 10.42 12.46 -13.17
CA LYS A 382 9.32 13.42 -13.20
C LYS A 382 8.27 13.13 -12.13
N TRP A 383 7.82 11.87 -12.00
CA TRP A 383 6.84 11.48 -10.99
C TRP A 383 7.37 11.59 -9.57
N MET A 384 8.63 11.23 -9.36
CA MET A 384 9.30 11.47 -8.08
C MET A 384 9.30 12.94 -7.70
N GLN A 385 9.58 13.84 -8.65
CA GLN A 385 9.58 15.28 -8.40
C GLN A 385 8.17 15.79 -8.07
N LYS A 386 7.14 15.36 -8.82
CA LYS A 386 5.75 15.71 -8.54
C LYS A 386 5.27 15.20 -7.17
N ALA A 387 5.68 14.00 -6.77
CA ALA A 387 5.39 13.45 -5.46
C ALA A 387 5.98 14.31 -4.32
N LYS A 388 7.23 14.79 -4.50
CA LYS A 388 7.87 15.72 -3.56
C LYS A 388 7.13 17.06 -3.50
N GLU A 389 6.80 17.63 -4.65
CA GLU A 389 6.05 18.90 -4.75
C GLU A 389 4.69 18.82 -4.07
N ALA A 390 3.94 17.74 -4.27
CA ALA A 390 2.66 17.54 -3.58
C ALA A 390 2.80 17.51 -2.05
N ALA A 391 3.91 16.94 -1.57
CA ALA A 391 4.19 16.77 -0.15
C ALA A 391 4.83 18.00 0.53
N GLN A 392 5.51 18.87 -0.22
CA GLN A 392 6.20 20.06 0.31
C GLN A 392 5.22 21.18 0.69
N VAL A 393 5.74 22.23 1.37
CA VAL A 393 4.95 23.40 1.80
C VAL A 393 4.15 23.98 0.64
N GLY A 394 2.84 24.05 0.81
CA GLY A 394 1.92 24.60 -0.19
C GLY A 394 1.61 23.66 -1.36
N GLY A 395 2.11 22.43 -1.35
CA GLY A 395 1.70 21.37 -2.27
C GLY A 395 0.27 20.91 -2.01
N SER A 396 -0.32 20.16 -2.93
CA SER A 396 -1.72 19.72 -2.82
C SER A 396 -2.00 18.93 -1.55
N SER A 397 -1.16 17.94 -1.26
CA SER A 397 -1.31 17.12 -0.05
C SER A 397 -1.02 17.88 1.24
N ASP A 398 -0.02 18.77 1.23
CA ASP A 398 0.29 19.62 2.39
C ASP A 398 -0.87 20.57 2.73
N LYS A 399 -1.50 21.20 1.73
CA LYS A 399 -2.69 22.05 1.91
C LYS A 399 -3.85 21.27 2.52
N ASN A 400 -4.16 20.09 1.99
CA ASN A 400 -5.25 19.27 2.51
C ASN A 400 -5.00 18.86 3.98
N ILE A 401 -3.76 18.56 4.35
CA ILE A 401 -3.37 18.25 5.72
C ILE A 401 -3.49 19.50 6.61
N ALA A 402 -3.00 20.65 6.15
CA ALA A 402 -3.07 21.90 6.92
C ALA A 402 -4.51 22.35 7.17
N GLU A 403 -5.39 22.24 6.18
CA GLU A 403 -6.84 22.54 6.32
C GLU A 403 -7.50 21.61 7.37
N PHE A 404 -7.20 20.31 7.30
CA PHE A 404 -7.68 19.35 8.29
C PHE A 404 -7.21 19.72 9.71
N VAL A 405 -5.93 20.00 9.86
CA VAL A 405 -5.37 20.37 11.18
C VAL A 405 -6.01 21.67 11.70
N ALA A 406 -6.18 22.69 10.86
CA ALA A 406 -6.81 23.94 11.25
C ALA A 406 -8.26 23.74 11.77
N LYS A 407 -9.03 22.82 11.16
CA LYS A 407 -10.38 22.44 11.60
C LYS A 407 -10.39 21.92 13.04
N TYR A 408 -9.39 21.14 13.44
CA TYR A 408 -9.36 20.47 14.75
C TYR A 408 -8.50 21.15 15.81
N LEU A 409 -7.66 22.13 15.46
CA LEU A 409 -6.96 22.98 16.42
C LEU A 409 -7.83 24.14 16.92
N SER A 410 -8.87 24.54 16.15
CA SER A 410 -9.74 25.65 16.47
C SER A 410 -10.90 25.25 17.41
N ASN A 411 -11.07 23.99 17.66
CA ASN A 411 -12.07 23.40 18.56
C ASN A 411 -11.39 22.91 19.86
#